data_eea4347f3b6736a4004dfd5383b8967b
#
_entry.id   eea4347f3b6736a4004dfd5383b8967b
#
_cell.length_a   1.000
_cell.length_b   1.000
_cell.length_c   1.000
_cell.angle_alpha   90.00
_cell.angle_beta   90.00
_cell.angle_gamma   90.00
#
_symmetry.space_group_name_H-M   'P 1'
#
loop_
_entity.id
_entity.type
_entity.pdbx_description
1 polymer ?
#
loop_
_entity_poly.entity_id
_entity_poly.type
_entity_poly.pdbx_seq_one_letter_code
_entity_poly.pdbx_strand_id
1 'polypeptide(L)'
;MLVAFPVCCLWELIQNHIDGASQKEWLEALVSGEHIRQFLLYNNSSQVKWHLWFLPALLYCYLLFALAARFRICKQSYVLIPVLLLIHFGMEEFSTFLFPEKHFRVMQFRNYLFTGFPFFIVGTSDTQTSGKAGSLVCRKKKVFLLYGMAAGGGIASLLEYRYFGKLELFLGSVFMAVGLFLIAIMGKNRKVPELPVAIGQKYAFFIYLFHLCVADILKDVAVAVGIEKNLLYLWMRPVMVCVFVTAVAVMYGYGMRICRK
;
A
#
# COMPACT_ATOMS: atom_id res chain seq x y z
N MET A 1 -6.06 -1.81 13.62
CA MET A 1 -4.96 -2.77 13.74
C MET A 1 -5.32 -3.93 14.68
N LEU A 2 -5.73 -3.71 15.94
CA LEU A 2 -6.03 -4.75 16.92
C LEU A 2 -7.12 -5.75 16.49
N VAL A 3 -8.08 -5.35 15.69
CA VAL A 3 -9.15 -6.23 15.18
C VAL A 3 -8.80 -6.85 13.84
N ALA A 4 -8.13 -6.10 12.98
CA ALA A 4 -7.82 -6.54 11.61
C ALA A 4 -6.86 -7.72 11.57
N PHE A 5 -5.81 -7.67 12.37
CA PHE A 5 -4.80 -8.73 12.41
C PHE A 5 -5.38 -10.08 12.86
N PRO A 6 -6.13 -10.16 13.98
CA PRO A 6 -6.82 -11.41 14.37
C PRO A 6 -7.80 -11.93 13.32
N VAL A 7 -8.55 -11.05 12.66
CA VAL A 7 -9.48 -11.48 11.60
C VAL A 7 -8.74 -12.10 10.42
N CYS A 8 -7.62 -11.49 9.99
CA CYS A 8 -6.79 -12.07 8.93
C CYS A 8 -6.10 -13.37 9.38
N CYS A 9 -5.71 -13.50 10.65
CA CYS A 9 -5.20 -14.77 11.19
C CYS A 9 -6.26 -15.88 11.15
N LEU A 10 -7.51 -15.57 11.55
CA LEU A 10 -8.62 -16.52 11.44
C LEU A 10 -8.88 -16.92 10.00
N TRP A 11 -8.81 -15.96 9.09
CA TRP A 11 -8.95 -16.23 7.65
C TRP A 11 -7.86 -17.18 7.15
N GLU A 12 -6.59 -16.95 7.50
CA GLU A 12 -5.49 -17.85 7.14
C GLU A 12 -5.65 -19.27 7.74
N LEU A 13 -6.13 -19.38 8.95
CA LEU A 13 -6.43 -20.69 9.54
C LEU A 13 -7.52 -21.44 8.75
N ILE A 14 -8.55 -20.73 8.28
CA ILE A 14 -9.59 -21.31 7.42
C ILE A 14 -9.00 -21.75 6.08
N GLN A 15 -8.19 -20.90 5.43
CA GLN A 15 -7.56 -21.22 4.15
C GLN A 15 -6.59 -22.41 4.29
N ASN A 16 -5.74 -22.44 5.31
CA ASN A 16 -4.85 -23.56 5.59
C ASN A 16 -5.63 -24.87 5.83
N HIS A 17 -6.81 -24.79 6.44
CA HIS A 17 -7.68 -25.95 6.61
C HIS A 17 -8.23 -26.46 5.28
N ILE A 18 -8.67 -25.54 4.40
CA ILE A 18 -9.18 -25.87 3.06
C ILE A 18 -8.07 -26.48 2.19
N ASP A 19 -6.87 -25.90 2.25
CA ASP A 19 -5.71 -26.35 1.48
C ASP A 19 -5.03 -27.60 2.05
N GLY A 20 -5.51 -28.12 3.20
CA GLY A 20 -4.95 -29.30 3.88
C GLY A 20 -3.56 -29.05 4.53
N ALA A 21 -3.20 -27.78 4.75
CA ALA A 21 -1.93 -27.41 5.37
C ALA A 21 -1.98 -27.62 6.91
N SER A 22 -0.80 -27.86 7.52
CA SER A 22 -0.68 -28.05 8.96
C SER A 22 -0.90 -26.75 9.73
N GLN A 23 -2.04 -26.62 10.38
CA GLN A 23 -2.36 -25.45 11.24
C GLN A 23 -1.38 -25.29 12.39
N LYS A 24 -0.87 -26.41 12.93
CA LYS A 24 0.10 -26.41 14.03
C LYS A 24 1.43 -25.78 13.59
N GLU A 25 1.96 -26.21 12.46
CA GLU A 25 3.21 -25.67 11.91
C GLU A 25 3.08 -24.18 11.58
N TRP A 26 1.92 -23.76 11.04
CA TRP A 26 1.66 -22.37 10.77
C TRP A 26 1.62 -21.52 12.05
N LEU A 27 0.97 -22.01 13.14
CA LEU A 27 0.94 -21.32 14.44
C LEU A 27 2.33 -21.26 15.08
N GLU A 28 3.11 -22.34 15.03
CA GLU A 28 4.48 -22.36 15.53
C GLU A 28 5.36 -21.37 14.77
N ALA A 29 5.22 -21.29 13.45
CA ALA A 29 5.92 -20.30 12.61
C ALA A 29 5.52 -18.87 12.97
N LEU A 30 4.22 -18.61 13.21
CA LEU A 30 3.69 -17.28 13.56
C LEU A 30 4.27 -16.76 14.89
N VAL A 31 4.40 -17.61 15.90
CA VAL A 31 4.93 -17.24 17.23
C VAL A 31 6.44 -17.46 17.37
N SER A 32 7.12 -17.86 16.30
CA SER A 32 8.57 -18.06 16.33
C SER A 32 9.31 -16.76 16.65
N GLY A 33 10.38 -16.84 17.43
CA GLY A 33 11.20 -15.68 17.78
C GLY A 33 11.77 -14.95 16.56
N GLU A 34 12.08 -15.68 15.50
CA GLU A 34 12.56 -15.10 14.24
C GLU A 34 11.46 -14.30 13.54
N HIS A 35 10.22 -14.82 13.46
CA HIS A 35 9.11 -14.08 12.86
C HIS A 35 8.76 -12.83 13.66
N ILE A 36 8.71 -12.93 15.01
CA ILE A 36 8.47 -11.79 15.89
C ILE A 36 9.54 -10.72 15.68
N ARG A 37 10.82 -11.10 15.58
CA ARG A 37 11.92 -10.18 15.30
C ARG A 37 11.76 -9.51 13.94
N GLN A 38 11.44 -10.27 12.91
CA GLN A 38 11.21 -9.73 11.55
C GLN A 38 9.99 -8.80 11.52
N PHE A 39 8.92 -9.12 12.23
CA PHE A 39 7.74 -8.26 12.35
C PHE A 39 8.08 -6.94 13.03
N LEU A 40 8.82 -6.97 14.14
CA LEU A 40 9.19 -5.76 14.89
C LEU A 40 10.21 -4.88 14.13
N LEU A 41 11.21 -5.49 13.50
CA LEU A 41 12.28 -4.72 12.83
C LEU A 41 11.91 -4.28 11.40
N TYR A 42 11.22 -5.14 10.65
CA TYR A 42 10.97 -4.92 9.22
C TYR A 42 9.48 -4.83 8.87
N ASN A 43 8.57 -4.92 9.87
CA ASN A 43 7.12 -4.99 9.65
C ASN A 43 6.70 -6.19 8.78
N ASN A 44 7.46 -7.28 8.81
CA ASN A 44 7.15 -8.46 8.03
C ASN A 44 5.91 -9.16 8.57
N SER A 45 4.81 -9.10 7.84
CA SER A 45 3.53 -9.75 8.14
C SER A 45 3.20 -10.89 7.19
N SER A 46 4.19 -11.38 6.42
CA SER A 46 4.01 -12.39 5.37
C SER A 46 3.39 -13.69 5.86
N GLN A 47 3.59 -14.03 7.14
CA GLN A 47 3.02 -15.24 7.76
C GLN A 47 1.49 -15.19 7.85
N VAL A 48 0.91 -13.99 7.96
CA VAL A 48 -0.54 -13.79 7.99
C VAL A 48 -1.03 -13.38 6.62
N LYS A 49 -0.72 -12.13 6.20
CA LYS A 49 -0.95 -11.61 4.85
C LYS A 49 0.13 -10.58 4.54
N TRP A 50 0.78 -10.74 3.43
CA TRP A 50 1.91 -9.90 3.03
C TRP A 50 1.59 -8.40 2.93
N HIS A 51 0.36 -8.01 2.60
CA HIS A 51 -0.05 -6.60 2.49
C HIS A 51 -0.22 -5.91 3.85
N LEU A 52 -0.41 -6.66 4.95
CA LEU A 52 -0.60 -6.09 6.28
C LEU A 52 0.63 -5.38 6.84
N TRP A 53 1.80 -5.54 6.21
CA TRP A 53 3.03 -4.85 6.62
C TRP A 53 2.84 -3.33 6.76
N PHE A 54 1.95 -2.76 5.97
CA PHE A 54 1.69 -1.33 5.97
C PHE A 54 1.09 -0.82 7.29
N LEU A 55 0.31 -1.63 8.00
CA LEU A 55 -0.31 -1.22 9.27
C LEU A 55 0.72 -0.93 10.38
N PRO A 56 1.62 -1.87 10.73
CA PRO A 56 2.69 -1.56 11.67
C PRO A 56 3.67 -0.51 11.12
N ALA A 57 3.94 -0.51 9.81
CA ALA A 57 4.76 0.52 9.19
C ALA A 57 4.18 1.92 9.39
N LEU A 58 2.87 2.09 9.23
CA LEU A 58 2.18 3.36 9.46
C LEU A 58 2.32 3.82 10.92
N LEU A 59 2.21 2.90 11.89
CA LEU A 59 2.42 3.21 13.30
C LEU A 59 3.85 3.74 13.55
N TYR A 60 4.86 3.07 13.01
CA TYR A 60 6.24 3.53 13.11
C TYR A 60 6.47 4.88 12.42
N CYS A 61 5.83 5.13 11.27
CA CYS A 61 5.89 6.43 10.62
C CYS A 61 5.30 7.54 11.49
N TYR A 62 4.17 7.29 12.16
CA TYR A 62 3.60 8.25 13.13
C TYR A 62 4.54 8.51 14.30
N LEU A 63 5.16 7.46 14.87
CA LEU A 63 6.11 7.61 15.97
C LEU A 63 7.35 8.41 15.54
N LEU A 64 7.93 8.08 14.38
CA LEU A 64 9.07 8.81 13.84
C LEU A 64 8.74 10.29 13.57
N PHE A 65 7.56 10.55 13.01
CA PHE A 65 7.12 11.91 12.74
C PHE A 65 6.83 12.69 14.03
N ALA A 66 6.23 12.04 15.04
CA ALA A 66 6.03 12.64 16.35
C ALA A 66 7.36 13.00 17.03
N LEU A 67 8.37 12.12 16.93
CA LEU A 67 9.73 12.41 17.40
C LEU A 67 10.35 13.58 16.62
N ALA A 68 10.24 13.59 15.29
CA ALA A 68 10.71 14.70 14.46
C ALA A 68 10.05 16.03 14.84
N ALA A 69 8.75 16.02 15.13
CA ALA A 69 8.00 17.18 15.59
C ALA A 69 8.48 17.65 16.97
N ARG A 70 8.70 16.73 17.91
CA ARG A 70 9.20 17.06 19.25
C ARG A 70 10.59 17.70 19.20
N PHE A 71 11.45 17.22 18.34
CA PHE A 71 12.79 17.78 18.15
C PHE A 71 12.84 18.96 17.16
N ARG A 72 11.69 19.37 16.61
CA ARG A 72 11.55 20.48 15.63
C ARG A 72 12.33 20.25 14.33
N ILE A 73 12.58 19.01 13.96
CA ILE A 73 13.33 18.62 12.74
C ILE A 73 12.42 18.15 11.58
N CYS A 74 11.12 18.44 11.62
CA CYS A 74 10.19 18.03 10.54
C CYS A 74 10.62 18.55 9.16
N LYS A 75 11.20 19.75 9.06
CA LYS A 75 11.67 20.30 7.78
C LYS A 75 12.88 19.53 7.24
N GLN A 76 13.78 19.11 8.09
CA GLN A 76 14.96 18.32 7.74
C GLN A 76 14.56 16.91 7.28
N SER A 77 13.44 16.37 7.79
CA SER A 77 12.94 15.05 7.38
C SER A 77 12.62 14.96 5.88
N TYR A 78 12.33 16.09 5.22
CA TYR A 78 12.11 16.08 3.75
C TYR A 78 13.38 15.74 2.96
N VAL A 79 14.56 16.05 3.49
CA VAL A 79 15.84 15.68 2.86
C VAL A 79 16.07 14.17 2.90
N LEU A 80 15.45 13.48 3.87
CA LEU A 80 15.56 12.02 3.99
C LEU A 80 14.78 11.29 2.88
N ILE A 81 13.76 11.92 2.28
CA ILE A 81 12.93 11.28 1.25
C ILE A 81 13.79 10.74 0.10
N PRO A 82 14.57 11.56 -0.63
CA PRO A 82 15.38 11.06 -1.73
C PRO A 82 16.46 10.08 -1.25
N VAL A 83 17.04 10.28 -0.09
CA VAL A 83 18.10 9.41 0.47
C VAL A 83 17.55 8.01 0.74
N LEU A 84 16.40 7.90 1.43
CA LEU A 84 15.79 6.62 1.76
C LEU A 84 15.29 5.88 0.52
N LEU A 85 14.73 6.61 -0.46
CA LEU A 85 14.32 6.03 -1.74
C LEU A 85 15.53 5.55 -2.56
N LEU A 86 16.64 6.31 -2.58
CA LEU A 86 17.87 5.86 -3.25
C LEU A 86 18.44 4.59 -2.61
N ILE A 87 18.39 4.46 -1.28
CA ILE A 87 18.78 3.24 -0.58
C ILE A 87 17.84 2.09 -0.99
N HIS A 88 16.53 2.33 -1.02
CA HIS A 88 15.56 1.33 -1.45
C HIS A 88 15.89 0.81 -2.86
N PHE A 89 16.02 1.70 -3.85
CA PHE A 89 16.34 1.33 -5.23
C PHE A 89 17.72 0.65 -5.34
N GLY A 90 18.70 1.09 -4.55
CA GLY A 90 20.03 0.46 -4.50
C GLY A 90 19.97 -0.97 -3.98
N MET A 91 19.07 -1.27 -3.03
CA MET A 91 18.90 -2.62 -2.47
C MET A 91 18.01 -3.52 -3.34
N GLU A 92 17.15 -2.98 -4.17
CA GLU A 92 16.23 -3.72 -5.05
C GLU A 92 16.68 -3.68 -6.50
N GLU A 93 16.38 -2.60 -7.22
CA GLU A 93 16.55 -2.47 -8.67
C GLU A 93 18.01 -2.55 -9.10
N PHE A 94 18.89 -1.89 -8.36
CA PHE A 94 20.32 -1.84 -8.66
C PHE A 94 21.17 -2.81 -7.82
N SER A 95 20.54 -3.73 -7.09
CA SER A 95 21.25 -4.63 -6.16
C SER A 95 22.27 -5.52 -6.86
N THR A 96 21.93 -6.06 -8.02
CA THR A 96 22.84 -6.89 -8.84
C THR A 96 24.05 -6.13 -9.35
N PHE A 97 23.89 -4.81 -9.58
CA PHE A 97 25.00 -3.97 -10.04
C PHE A 97 25.86 -3.45 -8.88
N LEU A 98 25.21 -2.97 -7.79
CA LEU A 98 25.90 -2.38 -6.64
C LEU A 98 26.45 -3.42 -5.66
N PHE A 99 25.77 -4.56 -5.55
CA PHE A 99 26.07 -5.61 -4.57
C PHE A 99 25.95 -7.00 -5.20
N PRO A 100 26.79 -7.37 -6.17
CA PRO A 100 26.64 -8.60 -6.95
C PRO A 100 26.68 -9.90 -6.11
N GLU A 101 27.29 -9.84 -4.91
CA GLU A 101 27.37 -10.99 -4.01
C GLU A 101 26.27 -11.02 -2.92
N LYS A 102 25.41 -9.97 -2.85
CA LYS A 102 24.39 -9.86 -1.82
C LYS A 102 22.99 -9.91 -2.42
N HIS A 103 22.19 -10.84 -1.92
CA HIS A 103 20.75 -10.89 -2.19
C HIS A 103 19.99 -10.33 -1.01
N PHE A 104 19.37 -9.16 -1.21
CA PHE A 104 18.53 -8.55 -0.20
C PHE A 104 17.15 -9.21 -0.20
N ARG A 105 16.62 -9.48 1.01
CA ARG A 105 15.23 -9.94 1.15
C ARG A 105 14.28 -8.78 1.04
N VAL A 106 13.10 -8.99 0.45
CA VAL A 106 12.07 -7.95 0.25
C VAL A 106 11.77 -7.15 1.52
N MET A 107 11.70 -7.80 2.68
CA MET A 107 11.45 -7.11 3.96
C MET A 107 12.53 -6.11 4.36
N GLN A 108 13.76 -6.22 3.84
CA GLN A 108 14.86 -5.32 4.20
C GLN A 108 14.73 -3.94 3.56
N PHE A 109 14.08 -3.83 2.40
CA PHE A 109 13.83 -2.57 1.73
C PHE A 109 12.34 -2.18 1.71
N ARG A 110 11.40 -3.14 1.66
CA ARG A 110 9.97 -2.89 1.82
C ARG A 110 9.58 -2.87 3.30
N ASN A 111 9.89 -1.79 3.99
CA ASN A 111 9.57 -1.60 5.40
C ASN A 111 9.16 -0.15 5.70
N TYR A 112 8.88 0.12 6.99
CA TYR A 112 8.47 1.45 7.42
C TYR A 112 9.48 2.55 7.09
N LEU A 113 10.80 2.26 7.11
CA LEU A 113 11.85 3.26 6.96
C LEU A 113 12.09 3.62 5.49
N PHE A 114 12.37 2.63 4.64
CA PHE A 114 12.79 2.87 3.25
C PHE A 114 11.61 3.07 2.30
N THR A 115 10.42 2.51 2.61
CA THR A 115 9.23 2.68 1.78
C THR A 115 8.17 3.53 2.49
N GLY A 116 7.80 3.19 3.73
CA GLY A 116 6.69 3.83 4.42
C GLY A 116 6.94 5.30 4.72
N PHE A 117 8.05 5.63 5.35
CA PHE A 117 8.36 6.98 5.84
C PHE A 117 8.51 8.04 4.74
N PRO A 118 9.19 7.79 3.60
CA PRO A 118 9.22 8.74 2.49
C PRO A 118 7.83 9.15 2.00
N PHE A 119 6.95 8.18 1.72
CA PHE A 119 5.60 8.47 1.27
C PHE A 119 4.72 9.10 2.35
N PHE A 120 4.94 8.72 3.62
CA PHE A 120 4.26 9.35 4.76
C PHE A 120 4.59 10.85 4.86
N ILE A 121 5.89 11.21 4.77
CA ILE A 121 6.31 12.63 4.81
C ILE A 121 5.74 13.40 3.61
N VAL A 122 5.75 12.85 2.41
CA VAL A 122 5.10 13.46 1.23
C VAL A 122 3.63 13.77 1.54
N GLY A 123 2.90 12.81 2.14
CA GLY A 123 1.51 13.01 2.54
C GLY A 123 1.30 14.12 3.56
N THR A 124 2.23 14.30 4.51
CA THR A 124 2.13 15.36 5.55
C THR A 124 2.45 16.76 5.03
N SER A 125 3.13 16.89 3.87
CA SER A 125 3.51 18.19 3.29
C SER A 125 2.30 19.06 2.92
N ASP A 126 1.17 18.46 2.59
CA ASP A 126 -0.07 19.17 2.23
C ASP A 126 -0.62 20.00 3.41
N THR A 127 -0.56 19.46 4.62
CA THR A 127 -1.09 20.15 5.80
C THR A 127 -0.31 21.41 6.17
N GLN A 128 0.99 21.45 5.88
CA GLN A 128 1.85 22.59 6.18
C GLN A 128 1.89 23.64 5.06
N THR A 129 1.65 23.25 3.82
CA THR A 129 1.77 24.13 2.63
C THR A 129 0.42 24.53 2.02
N SER A 130 -0.69 24.06 2.55
CA SER A 130 -2.05 24.26 2.02
C SER A 130 -2.41 25.73 1.72
N GLY A 131 -1.85 26.68 2.49
CA GLY A 131 -2.02 28.11 2.25
C GLY A 131 -1.21 28.68 1.08
N LYS A 132 -0.06 28.07 0.73
CA LYS A 132 0.85 28.57 -0.33
C LYS A 132 0.70 27.81 -1.64
N ALA A 133 0.35 26.53 -1.60
CA ALA A 133 0.16 25.72 -2.79
C ALA A 133 -1.00 26.18 -3.67
N GLY A 134 -2.09 26.66 -3.07
CA GLY A 134 -3.24 27.21 -3.78
C GLY A 134 -2.90 28.43 -4.66
N SER A 135 -1.97 29.28 -4.25
CA SER A 135 -1.54 30.46 -5.01
C SER A 135 -0.53 30.16 -6.12
N LEU A 136 0.29 29.11 -5.96
CA LEU A 136 1.31 28.70 -6.96
C LEU A 136 0.74 27.88 -8.11
N VAL A 137 -0.45 27.36 -7.95
CA VAL A 137 -1.03 26.34 -8.82
C VAL A 137 -1.91 26.87 -9.91
N CYS A 138 -2.26 28.12 -9.90
CA CYS A 138 -3.20 28.72 -10.85
C CYS A 138 -2.64 28.91 -12.29
N ARG A 139 -1.46 28.32 -12.62
CA ARG A 139 -0.89 28.38 -13.97
C ARG A 139 -1.13 27.08 -14.73
N LYS A 140 -1.90 27.14 -15.83
CA LYS A 140 -2.18 26.00 -16.74
C LYS A 140 -0.93 25.18 -17.11
N LYS A 141 0.25 25.81 -17.24
CA LYS A 141 1.53 25.13 -17.51
C LYS A 141 1.96 24.15 -16.41
N LYS A 142 1.71 24.45 -15.12
CA LYS A 142 2.06 23.54 -14.01
C LYS A 142 1.17 22.31 -13.97
N VAL A 143 -0.12 22.50 -14.29
CA VAL A 143 -1.09 21.38 -14.38
C VAL A 143 -0.66 20.40 -15.46
N PHE A 144 -0.31 20.93 -16.65
CA PHE A 144 0.18 20.12 -17.77
C PHE A 144 1.46 19.35 -17.40
N LEU A 145 2.40 19.98 -16.69
CA LEU A 145 3.61 19.33 -16.21
C LEU A 145 3.31 18.16 -15.27
N LEU A 146 2.35 18.32 -14.35
CA LEU A 146 1.97 17.26 -13.41
C LEU A 146 1.29 16.07 -14.11
N TYR A 147 0.43 16.33 -15.09
CA TYR A 147 -0.12 15.26 -15.92
C TYR A 147 0.97 14.56 -16.73
N GLY A 148 1.92 15.34 -17.30
CA GLY A 148 3.09 14.79 -17.98
C GLY A 148 3.95 13.92 -17.04
N MET A 149 4.17 14.38 -15.82
CA MET A 149 4.91 13.62 -14.79
C MET A 149 4.17 12.32 -14.40
N ALA A 150 2.85 12.38 -14.22
CA ALA A 150 2.07 11.19 -13.90
C ALA A 150 2.04 10.18 -15.06
N ALA A 151 1.80 10.63 -16.29
CA ALA A 151 1.78 9.80 -17.48
C ALA A 151 3.19 9.25 -17.82
N GLY A 152 4.20 10.11 -17.80
CA GLY A 152 5.60 9.73 -18.02
C GLY A 152 6.10 8.74 -16.95
N GLY A 153 5.75 8.95 -15.70
CA GLY A 153 6.03 8.01 -14.62
C GLY A 153 5.38 6.64 -14.84
N GLY A 154 4.13 6.61 -15.32
CA GLY A 154 3.46 5.36 -15.69
C GLY A 154 4.16 4.62 -16.84
N ILE A 155 4.55 5.33 -17.89
CA ILE A 155 5.31 4.76 -19.01
C ILE A 155 6.68 4.25 -18.52
N ALA A 156 7.39 5.04 -17.71
CA ALA A 156 8.67 4.64 -17.13
C ALA A 156 8.53 3.35 -16.32
N SER A 157 7.50 3.22 -15.47
CA SER A 157 7.24 1.99 -14.70
C SER A 157 7.02 0.76 -15.60
N LEU A 158 6.35 0.93 -16.75
CA LEU A 158 6.17 -0.16 -17.71
C LEU A 158 7.50 -0.58 -18.35
N LEU A 159 8.37 0.38 -18.66
CA LEU A 159 9.70 0.12 -19.18
C LEU A 159 10.58 -0.56 -18.14
N GLU A 160 10.59 -0.08 -16.90
CA GLU A 160 11.30 -0.70 -15.76
C GLU A 160 10.84 -2.14 -15.57
N TYR A 161 9.52 -2.38 -15.57
CA TYR A 161 8.99 -3.74 -15.50
C TYR A 161 9.48 -4.63 -16.64
N ARG A 162 9.60 -4.08 -17.84
CA ARG A 162 10.09 -4.81 -19.02
C ARG A 162 11.58 -5.21 -18.92
N TYR A 163 12.39 -4.36 -18.28
CA TYR A 163 13.84 -4.57 -18.13
C TYR A 163 14.21 -5.36 -16.88
N PHE A 164 13.62 -5.02 -15.72
CA PHE A 164 13.98 -5.58 -14.42
C PHE A 164 13.00 -6.66 -13.93
N GLY A 165 11.85 -6.82 -14.58
CA GLY A 165 10.82 -7.74 -14.15
C GLY A 165 9.99 -7.18 -12.99
N LYS A 166 9.60 -8.04 -12.05
CA LYS A 166 8.79 -7.69 -10.89
C LYS A 166 9.66 -7.04 -9.81
N LEU A 167 9.41 -5.78 -9.53
CA LEU A 167 9.97 -5.03 -8.42
C LEU A 167 8.85 -4.65 -7.44
N GLU A 168 9.21 -4.39 -6.19
CA GLU A 168 8.26 -3.89 -5.17
C GLU A 168 7.93 -2.41 -5.36
N LEU A 169 8.89 -1.63 -5.87
CA LEU A 169 8.74 -0.22 -6.16
C LEU A 169 9.50 0.14 -7.44
N PHE A 170 8.81 0.74 -8.39
CA PHE A 170 9.42 1.30 -9.61
C PHE A 170 9.67 2.80 -9.43
N LEU A 171 10.79 3.30 -9.92
CA LEU A 171 11.10 4.72 -9.89
C LEU A 171 10.02 5.54 -10.63
N GLY A 172 9.58 5.05 -11.78
CA GLY A 172 8.47 5.62 -12.53
C GLY A 172 7.18 5.69 -11.70
N SER A 173 6.89 4.68 -10.87
CA SER A 173 5.69 4.67 -10.02
C SER A 173 5.74 5.73 -8.92
N VAL A 174 6.93 6.08 -8.42
CA VAL A 174 7.11 7.19 -7.47
C VAL A 174 6.74 8.52 -8.14
N PHE A 175 7.25 8.79 -9.34
CA PHE A 175 6.88 10.01 -10.08
C PHE A 175 5.39 10.04 -10.41
N MET A 176 4.81 8.93 -10.83
CA MET A 176 3.37 8.81 -11.09
C MET A 176 2.56 9.10 -9.83
N ALA A 177 2.90 8.50 -8.69
CA ALA A 177 2.20 8.68 -7.43
C ALA A 177 2.28 10.14 -6.93
N VAL A 178 3.46 10.75 -6.97
CA VAL A 178 3.66 12.17 -6.60
C VAL A 178 2.88 13.08 -7.54
N GLY A 179 2.91 12.82 -8.86
CA GLY A 179 2.15 13.58 -9.85
C GLY A 179 0.63 13.53 -9.58
N LEU A 180 0.08 12.32 -9.39
CA LEU A 180 -1.34 12.12 -9.08
C LEU A 180 -1.73 12.76 -7.74
N PHE A 181 -0.89 12.64 -6.72
CA PHE A 181 -1.11 13.26 -5.42
C PHE A 181 -1.18 14.79 -5.51
N LEU A 182 -0.25 15.41 -6.22
CA LEU A 182 -0.25 16.86 -6.44
C LEU A 182 -1.46 17.31 -7.26
N ILE A 183 -1.87 16.55 -8.30
CA ILE A 183 -3.10 16.80 -9.06
C ILE A 183 -4.34 16.75 -8.14
N ALA A 184 -4.40 15.75 -7.24
CA ALA A 184 -5.50 15.61 -6.29
C ALA A 184 -5.58 16.80 -5.33
N ILE A 185 -4.44 17.26 -4.78
CA ILE A 185 -4.39 18.47 -3.94
C ILE A 185 -4.91 19.67 -4.69
N MET A 186 -4.53 19.84 -5.95
CA MET A 186 -4.98 20.93 -6.81
C MET A 186 -6.48 20.91 -7.08
N GLY A 187 -7.03 19.69 -7.16
CA GLY A 187 -8.46 19.45 -7.38
C GLY A 187 -9.32 19.59 -6.12
N LYS A 188 -8.75 19.83 -4.94
CA LYS A 188 -9.43 19.84 -3.65
C LYS A 188 -10.73 20.69 -3.59
N ASN A 189 -10.75 21.81 -4.32
CA ASN A 189 -11.92 22.71 -4.34
C ASN A 189 -12.88 22.45 -5.51
N ARG A 190 -12.66 21.40 -6.30
CA ARG A 190 -13.58 21.04 -7.39
C ARG A 190 -14.73 20.22 -6.84
N LYS A 191 -15.94 20.46 -7.39
CA LYS A 191 -17.08 19.58 -7.13
C LYS A 191 -16.76 18.20 -7.69
N VAL A 192 -16.65 17.20 -6.81
CA VAL A 192 -16.47 15.80 -7.15
C VAL A 192 -17.75 15.03 -6.81
N PRO A 193 -18.06 13.94 -7.51
CA PRO A 193 -19.17 13.08 -7.16
C PRO A 193 -19.08 12.63 -5.69
N GLU A 194 -20.19 12.73 -4.95
CA GLU A 194 -20.22 12.44 -3.50
C GLU A 194 -19.93 10.98 -3.19
N LEU A 195 -20.35 10.07 -4.08
CA LEU A 195 -20.25 8.62 -3.85
C LEU A 195 -18.79 8.14 -3.73
N PRO A 196 -17.88 8.40 -4.69
CA PRO A 196 -16.47 8.00 -4.56
C PRO A 196 -15.79 8.61 -3.33
N VAL A 197 -16.11 9.86 -3.00
CA VAL A 197 -15.56 10.55 -1.82
C VAL A 197 -16.04 9.87 -0.54
N ALA A 198 -17.34 9.57 -0.44
CA ALA A 198 -17.91 8.87 0.71
C ALA A 198 -17.34 7.46 0.88
N ILE A 199 -17.15 6.72 -0.22
CA ILE A 199 -16.52 5.40 -0.20
C ILE A 199 -15.07 5.52 0.29
N GLY A 200 -14.28 6.42 -0.29
CA GLY A 200 -12.88 6.63 0.10
C GLY A 200 -12.72 7.04 1.57
N GLN A 201 -13.54 7.96 2.05
CA GLN A 201 -13.44 8.43 3.43
C GLN A 201 -13.91 7.41 4.47
N LYS A 202 -14.97 6.65 4.17
CA LYS A 202 -15.60 5.76 5.16
C LYS A 202 -15.09 4.33 5.10
N TYR A 203 -14.77 3.83 3.89
CA TYR A 203 -14.56 2.40 3.67
C TYR A 203 -13.17 2.05 3.13
N ALA A 204 -12.30 3.03 2.77
CA ALA A 204 -10.98 2.74 2.22
C ALA A 204 -10.15 1.81 3.12
N PHE A 205 -10.20 2.02 4.43
CA PHE A 205 -9.48 1.19 5.38
C PHE A 205 -10.03 -0.26 5.41
N PHE A 206 -11.35 -0.43 5.39
CA PHE A 206 -11.99 -1.74 5.32
C PHE A 206 -11.64 -2.44 4.01
N ILE A 207 -11.74 -1.73 2.89
CA ILE A 207 -11.38 -2.25 1.55
C ILE A 207 -9.94 -2.71 1.55
N TYR A 208 -9.02 -1.89 2.07
CA TYR A 208 -7.60 -2.24 2.19
C TYR A 208 -7.38 -3.53 2.99
N LEU A 209 -8.09 -3.71 4.11
CA LEU A 209 -7.91 -4.88 4.97
C LEU A 209 -8.39 -6.17 4.31
N PHE A 210 -9.53 -6.13 3.63
CA PHE A 210 -10.25 -7.34 3.23
C PHE A 210 -10.18 -7.66 1.73
N HIS A 211 -9.56 -6.81 0.90
CA HIS A 211 -9.51 -7.07 -0.54
C HIS A 211 -8.80 -8.39 -0.90
N LEU A 212 -7.78 -8.82 -0.15
CA LEU A 212 -7.13 -10.11 -0.39
C LEU A 212 -8.00 -11.30 0.06
N CYS A 213 -8.73 -11.17 1.16
CA CYS A 213 -9.68 -12.21 1.55
C CYS A 213 -10.76 -12.42 0.47
N VAL A 214 -11.27 -11.31 -0.09
CA VAL A 214 -12.21 -11.37 -1.23
C VAL A 214 -11.54 -11.95 -2.48
N ALA A 215 -10.27 -11.61 -2.72
CA ALA A 215 -9.52 -12.17 -3.85
C ALA A 215 -9.30 -13.68 -3.72
N ASP A 216 -9.07 -14.19 -2.50
CA ASP A 216 -8.95 -15.63 -2.24
C ASP A 216 -10.29 -16.31 -2.49
N ILE A 217 -11.42 -15.80 -1.95
CA ILE A 217 -12.75 -16.34 -2.20
C ILE A 217 -13.06 -16.41 -3.70
N LEU A 218 -12.79 -15.32 -4.43
CA LEU A 218 -13.04 -15.31 -5.89
C LEU A 218 -12.15 -16.31 -6.63
N LYS A 219 -10.90 -16.52 -6.16
CA LYS A 219 -10.02 -17.55 -6.70
C LYS A 219 -10.59 -18.95 -6.47
N ASP A 220 -11.00 -19.25 -5.22
CA ASP A 220 -11.53 -20.57 -4.85
C ASP A 220 -12.81 -20.90 -5.64
N VAL A 221 -13.70 -19.91 -5.78
CA VAL A 221 -14.90 -20.04 -6.63
C VAL A 221 -14.50 -20.28 -8.08
N ALA A 222 -13.51 -19.56 -8.61
CA ALA A 222 -13.07 -19.73 -10.00
C ALA A 222 -12.45 -21.12 -10.24
N VAL A 223 -11.72 -21.66 -9.26
CA VAL A 223 -11.20 -23.03 -9.29
C VAL A 223 -12.35 -24.03 -9.29
N ALA A 224 -13.34 -23.87 -8.39
CA ALA A 224 -14.49 -24.76 -8.29
C ALA A 224 -15.34 -24.80 -9.59
N VAL A 225 -15.40 -23.66 -10.30
CA VAL A 225 -16.13 -23.54 -11.59
C VAL A 225 -15.23 -23.89 -12.80
N GLY A 226 -13.93 -24.03 -12.61
CA GLY A 226 -12.97 -24.38 -13.68
C GLY A 226 -12.61 -23.22 -14.61
N ILE A 227 -12.77 -21.96 -14.15
CA ILE A 227 -12.49 -20.74 -14.95
C ILE A 227 -11.23 -20.02 -14.50
N GLU A 228 -10.43 -20.58 -13.58
CA GLU A 228 -9.25 -19.92 -13.01
C GLU A 228 -8.18 -19.54 -14.05
N LYS A 229 -8.12 -20.25 -15.18
CA LYS A 229 -7.20 -19.98 -16.29
C LYS A 229 -7.80 -19.16 -17.42
N ASN A 230 -9.09 -18.81 -17.33
CA ASN A 230 -9.76 -18.03 -18.36
C ASN A 230 -9.18 -16.59 -18.39
N LEU A 231 -8.73 -16.15 -19.57
CA LEU A 231 -8.12 -14.85 -19.78
C LEU A 231 -9.05 -13.70 -19.35
N LEU A 232 -10.34 -13.81 -19.67
CA LEU A 232 -11.33 -12.79 -19.29
C LEU A 232 -11.46 -12.70 -17.77
N TYR A 233 -11.52 -13.83 -17.07
CA TYR A 233 -11.53 -13.86 -15.60
C TYR A 233 -10.28 -13.21 -15.01
N LEU A 234 -9.10 -13.55 -15.53
CA LEU A 234 -7.82 -12.98 -15.05
C LEU A 234 -7.77 -11.45 -15.19
N TRP A 235 -8.27 -10.92 -16.30
CA TRP A 235 -8.35 -9.47 -16.53
C TRP A 235 -9.43 -8.79 -15.67
N MET A 236 -10.58 -9.44 -15.48
CA MET A 236 -11.68 -8.87 -14.70
C MET A 236 -11.51 -9.04 -13.18
N ARG A 237 -10.69 -9.98 -12.74
CA ARG A 237 -10.50 -10.29 -11.31
C ARG A 237 -10.20 -9.06 -10.44
N PRO A 238 -9.29 -8.13 -10.77
CA PRO A 238 -9.05 -6.94 -9.95
C PRO A 238 -10.29 -6.04 -9.82
N VAL A 239 -11.06 -5.91 -10.89
CA VAL A 239 -12.31 -5.12 -10.90
C VAL A 239 -13.36 -5.81 -10.03
N MET A 240 -13.52 -7.13 -10.16
CA MET A 240 -14.44 -7.92 -9.33
C MET A 240 -14.09 -7.80 -7.85
N VAL A 241 -12.81 -7.95 -7.48
CA VAL A 241 -12.36 -7.77 -6.09
C VAL A 241 -12.74 -6.39 -5.58
N CYS A 242 -12.49 -5.34 -6.34
CA CYS A 242 -12.81 -3.96 -5.96
C CYS A 242 -14.32 -3.76 -5.73
N VAL A 243 -15.15 -4.27 -6.63
CA VAL A 243 -16.61 -4.16 -6.54
C VAL A 243 -17.13 -4.96 -5.33
N PHE A 244 -16.73 -6.22 -5.19
CA PHE A 244 -17.22 -7.08 -4.10
C PHE A 244 -16.79 -6.58 -2.73
N VAL A 245 -15.52 -6.21 -2.54
CA VAL A 245 -15.06 -5.71 -1.24
C VAL A 245 -15.73 -4.37 -0.88
N THR A 246 -15.99 -3.51 -1.87
CA THR A 246 -16.71 -2.25 -1.66
C THR A 246 -18.16 -2.52 -1.27
N ALA A 247 -18.85 -3.46 -1.94
CA ALA A 247 -20.22 -3.86 -1.59
C ALA A 247 -20.28 -4.40 -0.15
N VAL A 248 -19.38 -5.31 0.23
CA VAL A 248 -19.28 -5.83 1.60
C VAL A 248 -19.03 -4.71 2.62
N ALA A 249 -18.13 -3.76 2.32
CA ALA A 249 -17.85 -2.62 3.20
C ALA A 249 -19.07 -1.73 3.42
N VAL A 250 -19.83 -1.47 2.36
CA VAL A 250 -21.07 -0.67 2.44
C VAL A 250 -22.15 -1.42 3.24
N MET A 251 -22.34 -2.71 2.98
CA MET A 251 -23.28 -3.56 3.72
C MET A 251 -22.94 -3.60 5.22
N TYR A 252 -21.67 -3.80 5.55
CA TYR A 252 -21.19 -3.75 6.94
C TYR A 252 -21.51 -2.41 7.60
N GLY A 253 -21.24 -1.30 6.90
CA GLY A 253 -21.53 0.05 7.39
C GLY A 253 -23.03 0.30 7.59
N TYR A 254 -23.90 -0.29 6.79
CA TYR A 254 -25.35 -0.24 6.98
C TYR A 254 -25.78 -1.07 8.20
N GLY A 255 -25.29 -2.30 8.33
CA GLY A 255 -25.61 -3.18 9.47
C GLY A 255 -25.23 -2.52 10.81
N MET A 256 -24.04 -1.93 10.89
CA MET A 256 -23.59 -1.23 12.10
C MET A 256 -24.44 0.00 12.46
N ARG A 257 -25.10 0.65 11.49
CA ARG A 257 -26.03 1.77 11.76
C ARG A 257 -27.37 1.28 12.31
N ILE A 258 -27.82 0.11 11.87
CA ILE A 258 -29.08 -0.48 12.37
C ILE A 258 -28.90 -0.95 13.80
N CYS A 259 -27.79 -1.58 14.13
CA CYS A 259 -27.48 -2.06 15.48
C CYS A 259 -27.21 -0.95 16.51
N ARG A 260 -26.98 0.28 16.06
CA ARG A 260 -26.76 1.46 16.95
C ARG A 260 -28.02 2.29 17.24
N LYS A 261 -29.12 1.96 16.59
CA LYS A 261 -30.46 2.52 16.87
C LYS A 261 -31.21 1.61 17.82
#